data_be363b49ad9602ae7b83b8e429152add
#
_entry.id   be363b49ad9602ae7b83b8e429152add
#
_cell.length_a   1.000
_cell.length_b   1.000
_cell.length_c   1.000
_cell.angle_alpha   90.00
_cell.angle_beta   90.00
_cell.angle_gamma   90.00
#
_symmetry.space_group_name_H-M   'P 1'
#
loop_
_entity.id
_entity.type
_entity.pdbx_description
1 polymer ?
#
loop_
_entity_poly.entity_id
_entity_poly.type
_entity_poly.pdbx_seq_one_letter_code
_entity_poly.pdbx_strand_id
1 'polypeptide(L)' 'MRLERLTTIYTTPGFTDEKIHLFLAQGLTAGRQDREADEFLELREVRWREVLELIRRGEISDGKTLSCLMFVECFRRR' A
#
# COMPACT_ATOMS: atom_id res chain seq x y z
N MET A 1 -12.52 1.35 -12.24
CA MET A 1 -11.72 1.13 -11.03
C MET A 1 -12.51 0.37 -9.99
N ARG A 2 -11.86 -0.48 -9.27
CA ARG A 2 -12.48 -1.22 -8.18
C ARG A 2 -11.67 -0.98 -6.93
N LEU A 3 -12.35 -0.62 -5.84
CA LEU A 3 -11.71 -0.35 -4.56
C LEU A 3 -12.20 -1.37 -3.56
N GLU A 4 -11.27 -2.07 -2.94
CA GLU A 4 -11.61 -3.12 -1.99
C GLU A 4 -10.94 -2.82 -0.65
N ARG A 5 -11.73 -2.88 0.43
CA ARG A 5 -11.15 -2.73 1.76
C ARG A 5 -10.46 -4.04 2.14
N LEU A 6 -9.20 -3.92 2.54
CA LEU A 6 -8.43 -5.09 2.94
C LEU A 6 -8.58 -5.37 4.43
N THR A 7 -8.15 -4.44 5.26
CA THR A 7 -8.21 -4.62 6.70
C THR A 7 -7.95 -3.28 7.37
N THR A 8 -7.96 -3.30 8.69
CA THR A 8 -7.64 -2.13 9.50
C THR A 8 -6.51 -2.53 10.45
N ILE A 9 -5.54 -1.64 10.59
CA ILE A 9 -4.44 -1.88 11.51
C ILE A 9 -4.36 -0.75 12.54
N TYR A 10 -3.78 -1.06 13.68
CA TYR A 10 -3.39 -0.05 14.66
C TYR A 10 -1.92 0.28 14.42
N THR A 11 -1.60 1.58 14.48
CA THR A 11 -0.23 1.98 14.19
C THR A 11 0.69 1.82 15.39
N THR A 12 0.26 2.28 16.55
CA THR A 12 1.12 2.26 17.73
C THR A 12 0.31 1.96 18.98
N PRO A 13 -0.14 0.71 19.15
CA PRO A 13 -0.92 0.36 20.33
C PRO A 13 -0.13 0.67 21.61
N GLY A 14 -0.81 1.24 22.58
CA GLY A 14 -0.15 1.62 23.82
C GLY A 14 0.25 3.08 23.89
N PHE A 15 0.36 3.73 22.75
CA PHE A 15 0.68 5.16 22.68
C PHE A 15 -0.45 5.96 22.08
N THR A 16 -1.17 5.35 21.16
CA THR A 16 -2.26 6.04 20.47
C THR A 16 -3.28 5.01 20.03
N ASP A 17 -4.50 5.47 19.78
CA ASP A 17 -5.54 4.61 19.25
C ASP A 17 -5.75 4.84 17.76
N GLU A 18 -4.73 5.34 17.09
CA GLU A 18 -4.80 5.59 15.66
C GLU A 18 -5.00 4.29 14.89
N LYS A 19 -5.96 4.33 13.97
CA LYS A 19 -6.25 3.21 13.09
C LYS A 19 -6.02 3.64 11.66
N ILE A 20 -5.53 2.71 10.85
CA ILE A 20 -5.35 2.92 9.41
C ILE A 20 -6.16 1.87 8.69
N HIS A 21 -7.03 2.31 7.80
CA HIS A 21 -7.81 1.41 6.96
C HIS A 21 -7.08 1.21 5.65
N LEU A 22 -6.80 -0.05 5.32
CA LEU A 22 -6.02 -0.39 4.13
C LEU A 22 -6.94 -0.83 3.01
N PHE A 23 -6.68 -0.31 1.82
CA PHE A 23 -7.50 -0.57 0.64
C PHE A 23 -6.65 -1.00 -0.53
N LEU A 24 -7.23 -1.81 -1.41
CA LEU A 24 -6.63 -2.20 -2.67
C LEU A 24 -7.44 -1.60 -3.81
N ALA A 25 -6.79 -0.85 -4.68
CA ALA A 25 -7.44 -0.29 -5.86
C ALA A 25 -6.97 -1.06 -7.08
N GLN A 26 -7.92 -1.52 -7.89
CA GLN A 26 -7.64 -2.30 -9.08
C GLN A 26 -8.37 -1.69 -10.28
N GLY A 27 -7.90 -2.06 -11.47
CA GLY A 27 -8.54 -1.59 -12.69
C GLY A 27 -8.36 -0.10 -12.91
N LEU A 28 -7.20 0.41 -12.50
CA LEU A 28 -6.91 1.82 -12.66
C LEU A 28 -6.57 2.12 -14.11
N THR A 29 -6.98 3.32 -14.53
CA THR A 29 -6.66 3.79 -15.87
C THR A 29 -5.59 4.86 -15.75
N ALA A 30 -4.57 4.77 -16.59
CA ALA A 30 -3.54 5.79 -16.61
C ALA A 30 -4.17 7.12 -16.99
N GLY A 31 -3.85 8.14 -16.23
CA GLY A 31 -4.45 9.43 -16.46
C GLY A 31 -3.62 10.53 -15.85
N ARG A 32 -4.17 11.72 -15.95
CA ARG A 32 -3.51 12.88 -15.40
C ARG A 32 -3.57 12.85 -13.89
N GLN A 33 -2.44 13.08 -13.29
CA GLN A 33 -2.34 13.11 -11.83
C GLN A 33 -2.53 14.53 -11.32
N ASP A 34 -3.43 14.68 -10.35
CA ASP A 34 -3.61 15.95 -9.67
C ASP A 34 -2.64 16.00 -8.50
N ARG A 35 -1.74 16.96 -8.52
CA ARG A 35 -0.68 17.03 -7.53
C ARG A 35 -0.86 18.14 -6.52
N GLU A 36 -1.98 18.77 -6.50
CA GLU A 36 -2.18 19.88 -5.56
C GLU A 36 -2.03 19.43 -4.11
N ALA A 37 -2.59 18.28 -3.78
CA ALA A 37 -2.55 17.78 -2.41
C ALA A 37 -1.43 16.80 -2.17
N ASP A 38 -0.77 16.29 -3.21
CA ASP A 38 0.19 15.23 -3.08
C ASP A 38 1.44 15.46 -3.91
N GLU A 39 1.86 16.72 -3.98
CA GLU A 39 3.00 17.10 -4.83
C GLU A 39 4.30 16.40 -4.43
N PHE A 40 4.34 15.82 -3.24
CA PHE A 40 5.53 15.09 -2.80
C PHE A 40 5.44 13.60 -3.02
N LEU A 41 4.35 13.11 -3.62
CA LEU A 41 4.19 11.70 -3.89
C LEU A 41 4.79 11.34 -5.24
N GLU A 42 5.39 10.18 -5.31
CA GLU A 42 5.91 9.61 -6.55
C GLU A 42 5.13 8.36 -6.87
N LEU A 43 4.76 8.22 -8.13
CA LEU A 43 4.18 6.99 -8.62
C LEU A 43 5.27 6.11 -9.19
N ARG A 44 5.30 4.86 -8.79
CA ARG A 44 6.26 3.88 -9.26
C ARG A 44 5.50 2.68 -9.77
N GLU A 45 5.83 2.28 -10.98
CA GLU A 45 5.27 1.07 -11.55
C GLU A 45 6.31 -0.03 -11.43
N VAL A 46 5.98 -1.07 -10.67
CA VAL A 46 6.89 -2.18 -10.47
C VAL A 46 6.11 -3.48 -10.57
N ARG A 47 6.77 -4.52 -11.04
CA ARG A 47 6.17 -5.84 -11.08
C ARG A 47 6.07 -6.37 -9.67
N TRP A 48 5.08 -7.22 -9.44
CA TRP A 48 4.85 -7.73 -8.10
C TRP A 48 6.08 -8.44 -7.53
N ARG A 49 6.75 -9.23 -8.37
CA ARG A 49 7.97 -9.92 -7.94
C ARG A 49 9.01 -8.93 -7.46
N GLU A 50 9.12 -7.79 -8.14
CA GLU A 50 10.08 -6.77 -7.77
C GLU A 50 9.69 -6.10 -6.46
N VAL A 51 8.39 -5.92 -6.21
CA VAL A 51 7.92 -5.39 -4.95
C VAL A 51 8.38 -6.27 -3.80
N LEU A 52 8.22 -7.58 -3.94
CA LEU A 52 8.64 -8.51 -2.90
C LEU A 52 10.14 -8.44 -2.66
N GLU A 53 10.92 -8.25 -3.71
CA GLU A 53 12.36 -8.12 -3.57
C GLU A 53 12.74 -6.84 -2.86
N LEU A 54 12.04 -5.75 -3.13
CA LEU A 54 12.27 -4.49 -2.44
C LEU A 54 12.00 -4.61 -0.95
N ILE A 55 10.96 -5.38 -0.60
CA ILE A 55 10.66 -5.64 0.80
C ILE A 55 11.79 -6.45 1.43
N ARG A 56 12.21 -7.51 0.76
CA ARG A 56 13.25 -8.38 1.28
C ARG A 56 14.55 -7.62 1.55
N ARG A 57 14.87 -6.66 0.69
CA ARG A 57 16.10 -5.88 0.84
C ARG A 57 15.97 -4.73 1.81
N GLY A 58 14.77 -4.52 2.37
CA GLY A 58 14.56 -3.44 3.32
C GLY A 58 14.36 -2.07 2.72
N GLU A 59 14.12 -2.00 1.41
CA GLU A 59 13.90 -0.72 0.75
C GLU A 59 12.45 -0.25 0.89
N ILE A 60 11.54 -1.15 1.21
CA ILE A 60 10.20 -0.79 1.61
C ILE A 60 10.10 -1.12 3.09
N SER A 61 10.03 -0.11 3.94
CA SER A 61 10.07 -0.30 5.37
C SER A 61 8.93 0.37 6.12
N ASP A 62 8.10 1.12 5.43
CA ASP A 62 6.94 1.74 6.07
C ASP A 62 5.94 0.68 6.51
N GLY A 63 5.54 0.73 7.76
CA GLY A 63 4.67 -0.30 8.34
C GLY A 63 3.33 -0.42 7.65
N LYS A 64 2.73 0.70 7.27
CA LYS A 64 1.45 0.67 6.58
C LYS A 64 1.57 0.00 5.22
N THR A 65 2.62 0.34 4.50
CA THR A 65 2.87 -0.21 3.18
C THR A 65 3.14 -1.71 3.27
N LEU A 66 4.00 -2.11 4.21
CA LEU A 66 4.31 -3.52 4.39
C LEU A 66 3.07 -4.34 4.73
N SER A 67 2.24 -3.82 5.63
CA SER A 67 1.01 -4.52 6.01
C SER A 67 0.11 -4.71 4.80
N CYS A 68 -0.04 -3.66 4.00
CA CYS A 68 -0.89 -3.70 2.83
C CYS A 68 -0.37 -4.72 1.81
N LEU A 69 0.91 -4.66 1.50
CA LEU A 69 1.51 -5.53 0.50
C LEU A 69 1.48 -6.98 0.95
N MET A 70 1.77 -7.24 2.21
CA MET A 70 1.77 -8.61 2.71
C MET A 70 0.35 -9.17 2.78
N PHE A 71 -0.63 -8.34 3.11
CA PHE A 71 -2.01 -8.80 3.11
C PHE A 71 -2.44 -9.22 1.70
N VAL A 72 -2.04 -8.43 0.69
CA VAL A 72 -2.35 -8.75 -0.70
C VAL A 72 -1.64 -10.06 -1.10
N GLU A 73 -0.37 -10.19 -0.74
CA GLU A 73 0.39 -11.39 -1.10
C GLU A 73 -0.24 -12.64 -0.49
N CYS A 74 -0.64 -12.56 0.77
CA CYS A 74 -1.11 -13.75 1.47
C CYS A 74 -2.57 -14.11 1.14
N PHE A 75 -3.40 -13.12 0.85
CA PHE A 75 -4.83 -13.36 0.81
C PHE A 75 -5.51 -12.96 -0.49
N ARG A 76 -4.85 -12.23 -1.36
CA ARG A 76 -5.48 -11.72 -2.58
C ARG A 76 -4.81 -12.21 -3.85
N ARG A 77 -3.60 -12.72 -3.75
CA ARG A 77 -2.89 -13.24 -4.90
C ARG A 77 -2.92 -14.75 -4.90
N ARG A 78 -3.20 -15.31 -6.07
CA ARG A 78 -3.29 -16.77 -6.23
C ARG A 78 -2.57 -17.19 -7.48
#